data_d053362a079253f924ed81b7e4934a19
#
_entry.id   d053362a079253f924ed81b7e4934a19
#
_cell.length_a   1.000
_cell.length_b   1.000
_cell.length_c   1.000
_cell.angle_alpha   90.00
_cell.angle_beta   90.00
_cell.angle_gamma   90.00
#
_symmetry.space_group_name_H-M   'P 1'
#
loop_
_entity.id
_entity.type
_entity.pdbx_description
1 polymer ?
#
loop_
_entity_poly.entity_id
_entity_poly.type
_entity_poly.pdbx_seq_one_letter_code
_entity_poly.pdbx_strand_id
1 'polypeptide(L)'
;MAKKNHVVITGAGPVGCISALILAKAGIYVTLLEAESDLPLDMRASTFHPPTLDMLDELGIVQKVISQGLITPKFQYRDRQEGLIAEFDMTAISEFTKHPYRVQAEQYKLTRIISDLSLIHI
;
A
#
# COMPACT_ATOMS: atom_id res chain seq x y z
N MET A 1 -8.56 18.96 31.19
CA MET A 1 -8.64 18.55 29.79
C MET A 1 -7.86 17.26 29.63
N ALA A 2 -8.48 16.19 29.18
CA ALA A 2 -7.76 14.98 28.83
C ALA A 2 -6.74 15.33 27.74
N LYS A 3 -5.46 14.98 27.94
CA LYS A 3 -4.45 15.09 26.88
C LYS A 3 -4.93 14.24 25.72
N LYS A 4 -5.18 14.85 24.56
CA LYS A 4 -5.47 14.10 23.34
C LYS A 4 -4.26 13.19 23.08
N ASN A 5 -4.50 11.90 22.89
CA ASN A 5 -3.45 10.96 22.52
C ASN A 5 -2.78 11.47 21.23
N HIS A 6 -1.47 11.62 21.29
CA HIS A 6 -0.66 12.11 20.19
C HIS A 6 0.47 11.12 19.93
N VAL A 7 0.59 10.67 18.70
CA VAL A 7 1.63 9.73 18.27
C VAL A 7 2.53 10.43 17.26
N VAL A 8 3.83 10.28 17.42
CA VAL A 8 4.83 10.74 16.48
C VAL A 8 5.41 9.52 15.77
N ILE A 9 5.41 9.55 14.45
CA ILE A 9 5.98 8.51 13.59
C ILE A 9 7.14 9.12 12.83
N THR A 10 8.26 8.41 12.73
CA THR A 10 9.43 8.83 11.95
C THR A 10 9.56 7.99 10.70
N GLY A 11 9.68 8.67 9.54
CA GLY A 11 9.78 8.09 8.23
C GLY A 11 8.42 8.01 7.50
N ALA A 12 8.27 8.78 6.43
CA ALA A 12 7.08 8.83 5.58
C ALA A 12 7.12 7.83 4.42
N GLY A 13 7.74 6.67 4.64
CA GLY A 13 7.62 5.51 3.77
C GLY A 13 6.24 4.85 3.88
N PRO A 14 5.98 3.77 3.12
CA PRO A 14 4.66 3.13 3.09
C PRO A 14 4.16 2.70 4.46
N VAL A 15 5.03 2.13 5.29
CA VAL A 15 4.67 1.67 6.64
C VAL A 15 4.29 2.85 7.53
N GLY A 16 5.10 3.92 7.53
CA GLY A 16 4.81 5.13 8.31
C GLY A 16 3.52 5.79 7.87
N CYS A 17 3.31 5.95 6.57
CA CYS A 17 2.09 6.53 6.01
C CYS A 17 0.84 5.70 6.33
N ILE A 18 0.87 4.38 6.19
CA ILE A 18 -0.26 3.50 6.53
C ILE A 18 -0.55 3.55 8.03
N SER A 19 0.49 3.47 8.87
CA SER A 19 0.32 3.56 10.33
C SER A 19 -0.29 4.90 10.74
N ALA A 20 0.17 5.98 10.14
CA ALA A 20 -0.38 7.32 10.38
C ALA A 20 -1.87 7.40 9.96
N LEU A 21 -2.22 6.84 8.80
CA LEU A 21 -3.60 6.81 8.31
C LEU A 21 -4.52 6.00 9.24
N ILE A 22 -4.09 4.82 9.68
CA ILE A 22 -4.86 3.97 10.60
C ILE A 22 -5.13 4.71 11.91
N LEU A 23 -4.10 5.30 12.50
CA LEU A 23 -4.21 6.04 13.76
C LEU A 23 -5.10 7.29 13.61
N ALA A 24 -4.93 8.04 12.53
CA ALA A 24 -5.75 9.22 12.25
C ALA A 24 -7.23 8.86 12.07
N LYS A 25 -7.54 7.77 11.37
CA LYS A 25 -8.92 7.25 11.25
C LYS A 25 -9.50 6.79 12.58
N ALA A 26 -8.67 6.35 13.52
CA ALA A 26 -9.06 6.04 14.89
C ALA A 26 -9.20 7.28 15.79
N GLY A 27 -9.07 8.48 15.26
CA GLY A 27 -9.20 9.74 16.01
C GLY A 27 -7.98 10.10 16.86
N ILE A 28 -6.83 9.47 16.59
CA ILE A 28 -5.58 9.77 17.29
C ILE A 28 -4.84 10.85 16.51
N TYR A 29 -4.33 11.86 17.22
CA TYR A 29 -3.46 12.87 16.61
C TYR A 29 -2.13 12.26 16.20
N VAL A 30 -1.73 12.46 14.93
CA VAL A 30 -0.49 11.92 14.40
C VAL A 30 0.35 13.03 13.80
N THR A 31 1.65 13.02 14.14
CA THR A 31 2.68 13.77 13.43
C THR A 31 3.60 12.77 12.75
N LEU A 32 3.72 12.87 11.45
CA LEU A 32 4.62 12.05 10.64
C LEU A 32 5.83 12.90 10.24
N LEU A 33 7.02 12.48 10.66
CA LEU A 33 8.27 13.17 10.38
C LEU A 33 8.99 12.49 9.22
N GLU A 34 9.44 13.29 8.25
CA GLU A 34 10.26 12.86 7.14
C GLU A 34 11.55 13.70 7.09
N ALA A 35 12.68 13.04 6.89
CA ALA A 35 13.99 13.71 6.83
C ALA A 35 14.22 14.43 5.49
N GLU A 36 13.64 13.90 4.43
CA GLU A 36 13.73 14.49 3.11
C GLU A 36 12.74 15.64 2.94
N SER A 37 13.04 16.54 2.02
CA SER A 37 12.19 17.72 1.74
C SER A 37 10.85 17.36 1.10
N ASP A 38 10.72 16.18 0.55
CA ASP A 38 9.49 15.63 -0.07
C ASP A 38 9.42 14.12 0.16
N LEU A 39 8.26 13.53 -0.11
CA LEU A 39 8.07 12.08 -0.04
C LEU A 39 9.00 11.38 -1.04
N PRO A 40 9.70 10.30 -0.62
CA PRO A 40 10.59 9.56 -1.49
C PRO A 40 9.89 9.04 -2.75
N LEU A 41 10.55 9.20 -3.91
CA LEU A 41 10.10 8.68 -5.20
C LEU A 41 10.82 7.39 -5.60
N ASP A 42 11.59 6.82 -4.69
CA ASP A 42 12.39 5.64 -4.95
C ASP A 42 11.54 4.44 -5.34
N MET A 43 11.94 3.75 -6.38
CA MET A 43 11.34 2.49 -6.81
C MET A 43 11.89 1.31 -5.99
N ARG A 44 11.51 1.21 -4.72
CA ARG A 44 11.94 0.12 -3.82
C ARG A 44 11.09 -1.13 -3.96
N ALA A 45 9.81 -0.97 -4.25
CA ALA A 45 8.87 -2.04 -4.50
C ALA A 45 7.77 -1.57 -5.44
N SER A 46 7.17 -2.52 -6.17
CA SER A 46 6.19 -2.21 -7.21
C SER A 46 5.03 -3.20 -7.27
N THR A 47 4.84 -4.02 -6.24
CA THR A 47 3.80 -5.05 -6.27
C THR A 47 3.01 -5.08 -4.98
N PHE A 48 1.69 -4.89 -5.09
CA PHE A 48 0.75 -5.04 -3.99
C PHE A 48 0.06 -6.39 -4.09
N HIS A 49 0.12 -7.16 -3.02
CA HIS A 49 -0.46 -8.50 -2.91
C HIS A 49 -1.86 -8.46 -2.29
N PRO A 50 -2.70 -9.51 -2.44
CA PRO A 50 -4.06 -9.55 -1.96
C PRO A 50 -4.25 -9.10 -0.50
N PRO A 51 -3.47 -9.58 0.50
CA PRO A 51 -3.66 -9.12 1.87
C PRO A 51 -3.47 -7.61 2.06
N THR A 52 -2.52 -7.04 1.33
CA THR A 52 -2.29 -5.58 1.36
C THR A 52 -3.44 -4.85 0.68
N LEU A 53 -3.94 -5.35 -0.45
CA LEU A 53 -5.08 -4.75 -1.15
C LEU A 53 -6.35 -4.80 -0.30
N ASP A 54 -6.60 -5.90 0.41
CA ASP A 54 -7.74 -6.03 1.33
C ASP A 54 -7.63 -5.02 2.49
N MET A 55 -6.45 -4.85 3.08
CA MET A 55 -6.20 -3.82 4.09
C MET A 55 -6.43 -2.40 3.53
N LEU A 56 -5.97 -2.11 2.32
CA LEU A 56 -6.18 -0.82 1.67
C LEU A 56 -7.66 -0.58 1.31
N ASP A 57 -8.42 -1.65 1.07
CA ASP A 57 -9.87 -1.59 0.88
C ASP A 57 -10.59 -1.17 2.18
N GLU A 58 -10.23 -1.78 3.30
CA GLU A 58 -10.72 -1.39 4.62
C GLU A 58 -10.39 0.08 4.96
N LEU A 59 -9.25 0.56 4.49
CA LEU A 59 -8.85 1.96 4.64
C LEU A 59 -9.54 2.91 3.64
N GLY A 60 -10.25 2.37 2.64
CA GLY A 60 -10.99 3.13 1.63
C GLY A 60 -10.12 3.74 0.53
N ILE A 61 -8.90 3.24 0.31
CA ILE A 61 -7.95 3.81 -0.66
C ILE A 61 -7.53 2.84 -1.77
N VAL A 62 -7.98 1.59 -1.73
CA VAL A 62 -7.55 0.55 -2.68
C VAL A 62 -7.82 0.94 -4.14
N GLN A 63 -8.98 1.55 -4.43
CA GLN A 63 -9.34 1.93 -5.81
C GLN A 63 -8.39 3.00 -6.38
N LYS A 64 -7.88 3.90 -5.54
CA LYS A 64 -6.87 4.89 -5.96
C LYS A 64 -5.54 4.24 -6.32
N VAL A 65 -5.17 3.15 -5.66
CA VAL A 65 -3.97 2.38 -5.97
C VAL A 65 -4.17 1.57 -7.26
N ILE A 66 -5.30 0.88 -7.38
CA ILE A 66 -5.64 0.07 -8.55
C ILE A 66 -5.67 0.93 -9.82
N SER A 67 -6.26 2.12 -9.76
CA SER A 67 -6.36 3.03 -10.91
C SER A 67 -5.01 3.55 -11.41
N GLN A 68 -3.97 3.49 -10.58
CA GLN A 68 -2.61 3.92 -10.93
C GLN A 68 -1.67 2.76 -11.22
N GLY A 69 -2.17 1.53 -11.26
CA GLY A 69 -1.39 0.32 -11.47
C GLY A 69 -1.96 -0.61 -12.53
N LEU A 70 -1.33 -1.76 -12.67
CA LEU A 70 -1.75 -2.83 -13.56
C LEU A 70 -2.21 -4.04 -12.75
N ILE A 71 -3.41 -4.52 -13.00
CA ILE A 71 -3.91 -5.76 -12.40
C ILE A 71 -3.23 -6.94 -13.06
N THR A 72 -2.63 -7.81 -12.26
CA THR A 72 -1.95 -9.02 -12.71
C THR A 72 -2.53 -10.24 -11.98
N PRO A 73 -3.54 -10.92 -12.57
CA PRO A 73 -4.20 -12.06 -11.93
C PRO A 73 -3.38 -13.34 -11.99
N LYS A 74 -2.37 -13.39 -12.84
CA LYS A 74 -1.51 -14.57 -13.02
C LYS A 74 -0.07 -14.23 -12.78
N PHE A 75 0.70 -15.21 -12.32
CA PHE A 75 2.15 -15.14 -12.30
C PHE A 75 2.78 -16.46 -12.73
N GLN A 76 3.99 -16.37 -13.29
CA GLN A 76 4.68 -17.49 -13.90
C GLN A 76 6.07 -17.65 -13.31
N TYR A 77 6.47 -18.91 -13.13
CA TYR A 77 7.87 -19.30 -12.99
C TYR A 77 8.39 -19.77 -14.34
N ARG A 78 9.47 -19.18 -14.78
CA ARG A 78 10.10 -19.50 -16.06
C ARG A 78 11.58 -19.77 -15.87
N ASP A 79 12.06 -20.81 -16.53
CA ASP A 79 13.48 -21.03 -16.75
C ASP A 79 13.91 -20.40 -18.08
N ARG A 80 15.18 -20.02 -18.14
CA ARG A 80 15.73 -19.36 -19.33
C ARG A 80 15.87 -20.30 -20.54
N GLN A 81 16.11 -21.60 -20.29
CA GLN A 81 16.32 -22.61 -21.30
C GLN A 81 15.05 -23.44 -21.55
N GLU A 82 14.36 -23.82 -20.48
CA GLU A 82 13.20 -24.71 -20.53
C GLU A 82 11.87 -23.95 -20.74
N GLY A 83 11.87 -22.63 -20.59
CA GLY A 83 10.68 -21.81 -20.78
C GLY A 83 9.76 -21.79 -19.57
N LEU A 84 8.44 -21.95 -19.77
CA LEU A 84 7.44 -21.92 -18.73
C LEU A 84 7.49 -23.20 -17.88
N ILE A 85 7.80 -23.06 -16.58
CA ILE A 85 7.77 -24.16 -15.61
C ILE A 85 6.38 -24.28 -14.97
N ALA A 86 5.83 -23.15 -14.48
CA ALA A 86 4.53 -23.13 -13.82
C ALA A 86 3.84 -21.79 -14.00
N GLU A 87 2.52 -21.84 -14.12
CA GLU A 87 1.64 -20.67 -14.07
C GLU A 87 0.64 -20.82 -12.93
N PHE A 88 0.47 -19.77 -12.16
CA PHE A 88 -0.49 -19.70 -11.07
C PHE A 88 -1.54 -18.64 -11.37
N ASP A 89 -2.81 -19.03 -11.32
CA ASP A 89 -3.95 -18.15 -11.46
C ASP A 89 -4.46 -17.80 -10.05
N MET A 90 -4.36 -16.53 -9.68
CA MET A 90 -4.75 -16.07 -8.35
C MET A 90 -6.27 -16.06 -8.15
N THR A 91 -7.08 -16.21 -9.19
CA THR A 91 -8.53 -16.35 -9.04
C THR A 91 -8.91 -17.60 -8.23
N ALA A 92 -8.00 -18.58 -8.13
CA ALA A 92 -8.18 -19.75 -7.26
C ALA A 92 -8.37 -19.40 -5.77
N ILE A 93 -7.94 -18.21 -5.32
CA ILE A 93 -8.13 -17.75 -3.94
C ILE A 93 -9.27 -16.74 -3.77
N SER A 94 -10.17 -16.63 -4.74
CA SER A 94 -11.29 -15.66 -4.73
C SER A 94 -12.26 -15.84 -3.57
N GLU A 95 -12.30 -16.99 -2.92
CA GLU A 95 -13.09 -17.22 -1.71
C GLU A 95 -12.48 -16.57 -0.45
N PHE A 96 -11.18 -16.26 -0.48
CA PHE A 96 -10.43 -15.74 0.67
C PHE A 96 -10.11 -14.26 0.59
N THR A 97 -10.30 -13.63 -0.56
CA THR A 97 -9.97 -12.22 -0.77
C THR A 97 -10.88 -11.58 -1.81
N LYS A 98 -11.18 -10.30 -1.63
CA LYS A 98 -11.87 -9.50 -2.65
C LYS A 98 -10.96 -9.10 -3.82
N HIS A 99 -9.64 -9.28 -3.65
CA HIS A 99 -8.62 -8.88 -4.61
C HIS A 99 -7.75 -10.08 -5.00
N PRO A 100 -8.30 -11.07 -5.75
CA PRO A 100 -7.56 -12.30 -6.12
C PRO A 100 -6.59 -12.01 -7.29
N TYR A 101 -5.73 -11.00 -7.11
CA TYR A 101 -4.73 -10.55 -8.08
C TYR A 101 -3.65 -9.73 -7.37
N ARG A 102 -2.57 -9.49 -8.06
CA ARG A 102 -1.58 -8.48 -7.65
C ARG A 102 -1.81 -7.20 -8.44
N VAL A 103 -1.48 -6.07 -7.83
CA VAL A 103 -1.41 -4.78 -8.52
C VAL A 103 0.04 -4.36 -8.65
N GLN A 104 0.47 -4.19 -9.89
CA GLN A 104 1.78 -3.66 -10.21
C GLN A 104 1.68 -2.14 -10.21
N ALA A 105 2.19 -1.51 -9.17
CA ALA A 105 2.24 -0.06 -9.02
C ALA A 105 3.44 0.32 -8.14
N GLU A 106 4.09 1.41 -8.47
CA GLU A 106 5.24 1.89 -7.70
C GLU A 106 4.79 2.32 -6.29
N GLN A 107 5.56 1.93 -5.29
CA GLN A 107 5.22 2.09 -3.88
C GLN A 107 5.03 3.57 -3.48
N TYR A 108 5.75 4.50 -4.09
CA TYR A 108 5.60 5.93 -3.82
C TYR A 108 4.21 6.48 -4.17
N LYS A 109 3.48 5.82 -5.08
CA LYS A 109 2.09 6.20 -5.40
C LYS A 109 1.19 6.04 -4.19
N LEU A 110 1.39 5.00 -3.40
CA LEU A 110 0.64 4.79 -2.16
C LEU A 110 0.91 5.90 -1.13
N THR A 111 2.16 6.26 -0.91
CA THR A 111 2.50 7.33 0.04
C THR A 111 1.92 8.67 -0.38
N ARG A 112 1.91 8.97 -1.67
CA ARG A 112 1.27 10.17 -2.24
C ARG A 112 -0.23 10.17 -2.02
N ILE A 113 -0.91 9.05 -2.31
CA ILE A 113 -2.36 8.91 -2.08
C ILE A 113 -2.70 9.21 -0.61
N ILE A 114 -1.91 8.69 0.33
CA ILE A 114 -2.15 8.87 1.76
C ILE A 114 -1.89 10.33 2.16
N SER A 115 -0.81 10.93 1.68
CA SER A 115 -0.50 12.34 1.94
C SER A 115 -1.62 13.27 1.47
N ASP A 116 -2.20 12.99 0.28
CA ASP A 116 -3.25 13.81 -0.31
C ASP A 116 -4.59 13.73 0.45
N LEU A 117 -4.76 12.76 1.34
CA LEU A 117 -5.98 12.67 2.17
C LEU A 117 -6.07 13.76 3.23
N SER A 118 -4.99 14.49 3.51
CA SER A 118 -4.92 15.56 4.53
C SER A 118 -5.37 15.16 5.94
N LEU A 119 -5.35 13.86 6.26
CA LEU A 119 -5.72 13.31 7.57
C LEU A 119 -4.54 13.28 8.53
N ILE A 120 -3.33 13.45 8.02
CA ILE A 120 -2.08 13.41 8.78
C ILE A 120 -1.28 14.68 8.50
N HIS A 121 -0.43 15.05 9.45
CA HIS A 121 0.53 16.14 9.31
C HIS A 121 1.94 15.55 9.14
N ILE A 122 2.59 15.95 8.07
CA ILE A 122 3.96 15.51 7.73
C ILE A 122 4.93 16.67 7.96
#